data_d2562b59558725ef0de6391b140b7ea0
#
_entry.id   d2562b59558725ef0de6391b140b7ea0
#
_cell.length_a   1.000
_cell.length_b   1.000
_cell.length_c   1.000
_cell.angle_alpha   90.00
_cell.angle_beta   90.00
_cell.angle_gamma   90.00
#
_symmetry.space_group_name_H-M   'P 1'
#
loop_
_entity.id
_entity.type
_entity.pdbx_description
1 polymer ?
#
loop_
_entity_poly.entity_id
_entity_poly.type
_entity_poly.pdbx_seq_one_letter_code
_entity_poly.pdbx_strand_id
1 'polypeptide(L)'
;MSARSRKARAGAVFFPKNKESRMRFFVLSAVLICSCLAAGCFGSDDETKARTENMEAFSLDLPDGWQTNVPDGMQCTKGRCMAGFTGREKGSRVAVTVSVIPSLGKSLQEIAGESAGSLKREETKMDIVCQTPERIEYRGTIKDEKAVLVATFDAPHQEVGVLLCVGEGDQIKSVVKSIRMTNPKLAFGSVE
;
A
#
# COMPACT_ATOMS: atom_id res chain seq x y z
N MET A 1 48.74 -44.44 23.12
CA MET A 1 47.84 -44.18 21.98
C MET A 1 46.81 -43.19 22.48
N SER A 2 46.90 -41.90 22.07
CA SER A 2 46.08 -40.81 22.58
C SER A 2 45.12 -40.35 21.50
N ALA A 3 43.80 -40.51 21.75
CA ALA A 3 42.74 -40.09 20.85
C ALA A 3 42.36 -38.62 21.13
N ARG A 4 42.71 -37.75 20.19
CA ARG A 4 42.30 -36.32 20.20
C ARG A 4 40.87 -36.19 19.69
N SER A 5 39.97 -35.83 20.61
CA SER A 5 38.59 -35.41 20.32
C SER A 5 38.58 -34.02 19.63
N ARG A 6 38.10 -33.95 18.39
CA ARG A 6 37.84 -32.68 17.67
C ARG A 6 36.46 -32.17 18.06
N LYS A 7 36.41 -31.13 18.86
CA LYS A 7 35.19 -30.32 19.10
C LYS A 7 34.86 -29.54 17.84
N ALA A 8 33.74 -29.87 17.20
CA ALA A 8 33.13 -29.07 16.14
C ALA A 8 32.60 -27.75 16.72
N ARG A 9 33.14 -26.62 16.24
CA ARG A 9 32.60 -25.29 16.53
C ARG A 9 31.35 -25.10 15.69
N ALA A 10 30.19 -25.00 16.34
CA ALA A 10 28.99 -24.52 15.71
C ALA A 10 29.17 -23.03 15.37
N GLY A 11 29.14 -22.72 14.07
CA GLY A 11 29.18 -21.34 13.57
C GLY A 11 27.89 -20.63 13.92
N ALA A 12 27.95 -19.66 14.83
CA ALA A 12 26.86 -18.75 15.09
C ALA A 12 26.65 -17.87 13.85
N VAL A 13 25.51 -18.05 13.17
CA VAL A 13 25.07 -17.15 12.09
C VAL A 13 24.69 -15.84 12.74
N PHE A 14 25.51 -14.83 12.57
CA PHE A 14 25.30 -13.48 13.08
C PHE A 14 24.27 -12.78 12.17
N PHE A 15 23.02 -12.74 12.58
CA PHE A 15 22.00 -11.89 11.94
C PHE A 15 22.21 -10.44 12.40
N PRO A 16 22.50 -9.49 11.53
CA PRO A 16 22.60 -8.10 11.92
C PRO A 16 21.22 -7.61 12.36
N LYS A 17 21.11 -7.19 13.64
CA LYS A 17 19.94 -6.50 14.20
C LYS A 17 19.91 -5.05 13.67
N ASN A 18 19.54 -4.86 12.42
CA ASN A 18 19.37 -3.50 11.90
C ASN A 18 17.93 -3.04 12.09
N LYS A 19 17.62 -2.50 13.28
CA LYS A 19 16.33 -1.90 13.63
C LYS A 19 15.98 -0.69 12.74
N GLU A 20 16.98 0.02 12.24
CA GLU A 20 16.79 1.23 11.42
C GLU A 20 16.26 0.95 10.01
N SER A 21 16.59 -0.19 9.43
CA SER A 21 16.07 -0.56 8.11
C SER A 21 14.55 -0.81 8.13
N ARG A 22 14.00 -1.29 9.25
CA ARG A 22 12.57 -1.60 9.38
C ARG A 22 11.69 -0.35 9.47
N MET A 23 12.19 0.74 10.06
CA MET A 23 11.43 1.98 10.26
C MET A 23 11.31 2.80 8.95
N ARG A 24 12.25 2.66 8.03
CA ARG A 24 12.25 3.41 6.76
C ARG A 24 11.16 2.98 5.78
N PHE A 25 10.63 1.76 5.88
CA PHE A 25 9.61 1.23 4.96
C PHE A 25 8.23 1.83 5.17
N PHE A 26 7.81 2.08 6.42
CA PHE A 26 6.49 2.65 6.71
C PHE A 26 6.44 4.16 6.48
N VAL A 27 7.57 4.84 6.64
CA VAL A 27 7.70 6.27 6.33
C VAL A 27 7.52 6.53 4.83
N LEU A 28 7.94 5.60 3.94
CA LEU A 28 7.79 5.74 2.50
C LEU A 28 6.32 5.69 2.04
N SER A 29 5.46 4.87 2.67
CA SER A 29 4.03 4.82 2.33
C SER A 29 3.33 6.15 2.59
N ALA A 30 3.62 6.78 3.75
CA ALA A 30 3.05 8.09 4.10
C ALA A 30 3.59 9.21 3.20
N VAL A 31 4.87 9.16 2.84
CA VAL A 31 5.50 10.17 1.98
C VAL A 31 4.91 10.14 0.58
N LEU A 32 4.58 8.96 0.04
CA LEU A 32 3.98 8.87 -1.29
C LEU A 32 2.59 9.51 -1.34
N ILE A 33 1.77 9.29 -0.30
CA ILE A 33 0.44 9.89 -0.19
C ILE A 33 0.57 11.41 -0.05
N CYS A 34 1.48 11.89 0.80
CA CYS A 34 1.75 13.32 0.96
C CYS A 34 2.29 13.94 -0.33
N SER A 35 3.19 13.26 -1.03
CA SER A 35 3.76 13.75 -2.30
C SER A 35 2.69 13.86 -3.39
N CYS A 36 1.78 12.89 -3.49
CA CYS A 36 0.69 12.94 -4.45
C CYS A 36 -0.31 14.07 -4.18
N LEU A 37 -0.52 14.45 -2.90
CA LEU A 37 -1.45 15.52 -2.51
C LEU A 37 -0.79 16.90 -2.44
N ALA A 38 0.50 17.00 -2.09
CA ALA A 38 1.19 18.26 -1.82
C ALA A 38 2.05 18.76 -3.00
N ALA A 39 2.59 17.89 -3.83
CA ALA A 39 3.45 18.32 -4.92
C ALA A 39 2.62 18.79 -6.12
N GLY A 40 2.59 20.11 -6.33
CA GLY A 40 2.14 20.75 -7.56
C GLY A 40 3.09 20.52 -8.76
N CYS A 41 3.86 19.45 -8.77
CA CYS A 41 4.71 19.07 -9.90
C CYS A 41 3.88 18.26 -10.91
N PHE A 42 2.96 18.93 -11.60
CA PHE A 42 2.48 18.43 -12.87
C PHE A 42 3.55 18.72 -13.93
N GLY A 43 4.37 17.71 -14.25
CA GLY A 43 4.98 17.68 -15.56
C GLY A 43 3.84 17.70 -16.59
N SER A 44 4.05 18.45 -17.68
CA SER A 44 3.26 18.61 -18.90
C SER A 44 1.96 17.82 -18.98
N ASP A 45 0.88 18.52 -19.37
CA ASP A 45 -0.43 17.99 -19.78
C ASP A 45 -0.31 17.05 -21.01
N ASP A 46 0.45 15.99 -20.90
CA ASP A 46 0.30 14.84 -21.77
C ASP A 46 -1.02 14.18 -21.36
N GLU A 47 -2.06 14.35 -22.18
CA GLU A 47 -3.34 13.67 -22.03
C GLU A 47 -3.10 12.16 -22.02
N THR A 48 -2.90 11.62 -20.82
CA THR A 48 -2.77 10.17 -20.65
C THR A 48 -4.12 9.55 -20.96
N LYS A 49 -4.19 8.78 -22.05
CA LYS A 49 -5.39 8.05 -22.45
C LYS A 49 -5.72 6.95 -21.44
N ALA A 50 -6.99 6.53 -21.43
CA ALA A 50 -7.43 5.38 -20.66
C ALA A 50 -6.55 4.16 -20.95
N ARG A 51 -6.12 3.45 -19.91
CA ARG A 51 -5.21 2.32 -20.03
C ARG A 51 -5.34 1.35 -18.87
N THR A 52 -4.91 0.12 -19.09
CA THR A 52 -4.72 -0.86 -18.02
C THR A 52 -3.27 -0.81 -17.55
N GLU A 53 -3.08 -0.59 -16.25
CA GLU A 53 -1.78 -0.72 -15.59
C GLU A 53 -1.61 -2.13 -15.04
N ASN A 54 -0.47 -2.74 -15.32
CA ASN A 54 -0.11 -4.09 -14.86
C ASN A 54 1.13 -4.01 -13.97
N MET A 55 0.94 -4.29 -12.68
CA MET A 55 1.96 -4.23 -11.63
C MET A 55 2.14 -5.63 -11.07
N GLU A 56 2.76 -6.56 -11.64
CA GLU A 56 2.92 -7.96 -11.19
C GLU A 56 2.04 -8.46 -10.00
N ALA A 57 1.89 -7.64 -8.93
CA ALA A 57 1.08 -7.93 -7.76
C ALA A 57 -0.42 -7.65 -7.94
N PHE A 58 -0.77 -6.76 -8.87
CA PHE A 58 -2.15 -6.38 -9.20
C PHE A 58 -2.21 -5.69 -10.57
N SER A 59 -3.42 -5.56 -11.11
CA SER A 59 -3.71 -4.71 -12.26
C SER A 59 -4.95 -3.88 -12.02
N LEU A 60 -5.10 -2.76 -12.74
CA LEU A 60 -6.28 -1.90 -12.69
C LEU A 60 -6.43 -1.09 -13.98
N ASP A 61 -7.65 -0.64 -14.23
CA ASP A 61 -7.98 0.19 -15.39
C ASP A 61 -8.05 1.66 -14.95
N LEU A 62 -7.27 2.52 -15.60
CA LEU A 62 -7.21 3.96 -15.33
C LEU A 62 -7.98 4.73 -16.42
N PRO A 63 -8.88 5.65 -16.04
CA PRO A 63 -9.51 6.59 -16.98
C PRO A 63 -8.50 7.57 -17.58
N ASP A 64 -8.95 8.31 -18.62
CA ASP A 64 -8.19 9.42 -19.20
C ASP A 64 -7.76 10.43 -18.12
N GLY A 65 -6.56 10.99 -18.25
CA GLY A 65 -6.01 12.00 -17.35
C GLY A 65 -5.48 11.48 -16.02
N TRP A 66 -5.55 10.15 -15.77
CA TRP A 66 -4.95 9.57 -14.56
C TRP A 66 -3.45 9.31 -14.75
N GLN A 67 -2.69 9.60 -13.70
CA GLN A 67 -1.24 9.42 -13.65
C GLN A 67 -0.86 8.30 -12.69
N THR A 68 0.19 7.57 -13.03
CA THR A 68 0.77 6.50 -12.20
C THR A 68 2.05 7.00 -11.56
N ASN A 69 2.18 6.79 -10.25
CA ASN A 69 3.35 7.13 -9.46
C ASN A 69 3.84 5.88 -8.72
N VAL A 70 5.02 5.40 -9.09
CA VAL A 70 5.72 4.34 -8.37
C VAL A 70 6.89 4.97 -7.60
N PRO A 71 7.06 4.70 -6.30
CA PRO A 71 8.17 5.25 -5.54
C PRO A 71 9.51 4.87 -6.15
N ASP A 72 10.45 5.82 -6.16
CA ASP A 72 11.82 5.57 -6.63
C ASP A 72 12.46 4.39 -5.91
N GLY A 73 13.12 3.51 -6.68
CA GLY A 73 13.77 2.31 -6.17
C GLY A 73 12.83 1.18 -5.75
N MET A 74 11.52 1.32 -5.98
CA MET A 74 10.56 0.24 -5.77
C MET A 74 10.28 -0.47 -7.11
N GLN A 75 10.66 -1.75 -7.16
CA GLN A 75 10.23 -2.65 -8.22
C GLN A 75 9.03 -3.43 -7.72
N CYS A 76 7.92 -3.35 -8.46
CA CYS A 76 6.75 -4.16 -8.18
C CYS A 76 7.03 -5.62 -8.56
N THR A 77 6.92 -6.50 -7.57
CA THR A 77 6.97 -7.96 -7.71
C THR A 77 5.68 -8.56 -7.13
N LYS A 78 5.47 -9.86 -7.31
CA LYS A 78 4.23 -10.52 -6.84
C LYS A 78 3.95 -10.30 -5.36
N GLY A 79 4.96 -10.39 -4.50
CA GLY A 79 4.82 -10.29 -3.04
C GLY A 79 5.19 -8.91 -2.48
N ARG A 80 5.50 -7.92 -3.32
CA ARG A 80 5.86 -6.58 -2.87
C ARG A 80 5.72 -5.57 -3.97
N CYS A 81 4.73 -4.72 -3.83
CA CYS A 81 4.47 -3.66 -4.76
C CYS A 81 3.80 -2.48 -4.05
N MET A 82 4.08 -1.28 -4.50
CA MET A 82 3.34 -0.09 -4.10
C MET A 82 3.27 0.85 -5.29
N ALA A 83 2.07 1.29 -5.63
CA ALA A 83 1.84 2.30 -6.65
C ALA A 83 0.71 3.23 -6.23
N GLY A 84 0.86 4.51 -6.52
CA GLY A 84 -0.16 5.54 -6.37
C GLY A 84 -0.70 5.94 -7.74
N PHE A 85 -1.98 6.21 -7.81
CA PHE A 85 -2.68 6.65 -8.99
C PHE A 85 -3.45 7.91 -8.65
N THR A 86 -3.28 8.95 -9.43
CA THR A 86 -3.91 10.25 -9.17
C THR A 86 -4.67 10.73 -10.39
N GLY A 87 -5.83 11.30 -10.17
CA GLY A 87 -6.68 11.87 -11.20
C GLY A 87 -7.41 13.12 -10.71
N ARG A 88 -8.30 13.63 -11.54
CA ARG A 88 -9.22 14.73 -11.18
C ARG A 88 -10.65 14.30 -11.44
N GLU A 89 -11.52 14.60 -10.51
CA GLU A 89 -12.95 14.38 -10.65
C GLU A 89 -13.72 15.62 -10.21
N LYS A 90 -14.54 16.20 -11.10
CA LYS A 90 -15.31 17.44 -10.85
C LYS A 90 -14.44 18.59 -10.30
N GLY A 91 -13.19 18.70 -10.76
CA GLY A 91 -12.24 19.72 -10.33
C GLY A 91 -11.43 19.37 -9.07
N SER A 92 -11.88 18.39 -8.26
CA SER A 92 -11.15 17.91 -7.09
C SER A 92 -10.11 16.86 -7.48
N ARG A 93 -9.00 16.83 -6.74
CA ARG A 93 -7.97 15.80 -6.89
C ARG A 93 -8.44 14.52 -6.18
N VAL A 94 -8.33 13.40 -6.86
CA VAL A 94 -8.62 12.08 -6.29
C VAL A 94 -7.39 11.19 -6.38
N ALA A 95 -7.22 10.28 -5.43
CA ALA A 95 -6.07 9.39 -5.40
C ALA A 95 -6.45 7.97 -4.95
N VAL A 96 -5.79 6.98 -5.55
CA VAL A 96 -5.84 5.57 -5.16
C VAL A 96 -4.41 5.09 -4.97
N THR A 97 -4.11 4.49 -3.82
CA THR A 97 -2.84 3.82 -3.58
C THR A 97 -3.09 2.35 -3.31
N VAL A 98 -2.38 1.49 -4.02
CA VAL A 98 -2.43 0.04 -3.81
C VAL A 98 -1.05 -0.44 -3.40
N SER A 99 -1.00 -1.22 -2.33
CA SER A 99 0.24 -1.84 -1.85
C SER A 99 0.03 -3.31 -1.58
N VAL A 100 1.01 -4.12 -1.93
CA VAL A 100 1.16 -5.51 -1.46
C VAL A 100 2.50 -5.59 -0.75
N ILE A 101 2.48 -6.02 0.51
CA ILE A 101 3.67 -6.05 1.37
C ILE A 101 3.72 -7.34 2.18
N PRO A 102 4.92 -7.86 2.53
CA PRO A 102 5.04 -8.96 3.46
C PRO A 102 4.68 -8.49 4.89
N SER A 103 3.98 -9.32 5.65
CA SER A 103 3.57 -9.00 7.03
C SER A 103 4.75 -8.89 8.00
N LEU A 104 5.85 -9.59 7.72
CA LEU A 104 7.05 -9.65 8.57
C LEU A 104 6.76 -10.05 10.02
N GLY A 105 5.75 -10.91 10.22
CA GLY A 105 5.31 -11.37 11.55
C GLY A 105 4.44 -10.37 12.32
N LYS A 106 4.00 -9.28 11.70
CA LYS A 106 3.01 -8.36 12.27
C LYS A 106 1.60 -8.87 11.99
N SER A 107 0.69 -8.57 12.89
CA SER A 107 -0.73 -8.79 12.69
C SER A 107 -1.31 -7.78 11.68
N LEU A 108 -2.45 -8.12 11.08
CA LEU A 108 -3.18 -7.20 10.20
C LEU A 108 -3.54 -5.90 10.92
N GLN A 109 -3.91 -5.98 12.21
CA GLN A 109 -4.26 -4.83 13.03
C GLN A 109 -3.07 -3.87 13.22
N GLU A 110 -1.86 -4.40 13.46
CA GLU A 110 -0.65 -3.58 13.59
C GLU A 110 -0.34 -2.88 12.27
N ILE A 111 -0.39 -3.59 11.13
CA ILE A 111 -0.09 -3.03 9.80
C ILE A 111 -1.14 -1.98 9.41
N ALA A 112 -2.42 -2.29 9.57
CA ALA A 112 -3.50 -1.36 9.26
C ALA A 112 -3.45 -0.12 10.17
N GLY A 113 -3.18 -0.31 11.46
CA GLY A 113 -3.00 0.77 12.43
C GLY A 113 -1.79 1.66 12.13
N GLU A 114 -0.66 1.08 11.72
CA GLU A 114 0.53 1.83 11.28
C GLU A 114 0.23 2.61 9.99
N SER A 115 -0.48 2.00 9.03
CA SER A 115 -0.89 2.66 7.79
C SER A 115 -1.81 3.85 8.08
N ALA A 116 -2.86 3.67 8.87
CA ALA A 116 -3.75 4.76 9.30
C ALA A 116 -3.00 5.79 10.16
N GLY A 117 -2.10 5.36 11.05
CA GLY A 117 -1.27 6.22 11.88
C GLY A 117 -0.30 7.09 11.10
N SER A 118 0.23 6.59 9.99
CA SER A 118 1.12 7.36 9.10
C SER A 118 0.41 8.54 8.44
N LEU A 119 -0.91 8.46 8.27
CA LEU A 119 -1.75 9.52 7.72
C LEU A 119 -2.05 10.64 8.73
N LYS A 120 -1.90 10.39 10.04
CA LYS A 120 -2.26 11.35 11.11
C LYS A 120 -1.50 12.68 11.09
N ARG A 121 -0.45 12.80 10.29
CA ARG A 121 0.30 14.06 10.12
C ARG A 121 -0.46 15.12 9.32
N GLU A 122 -1.60 14.76 8.72
CA GLU A 122 -2.30 15.58 7.75
C GLU A 122 -3.79 15.76 8.08
N GLU A 123 -4.13 16.25 9.29
CA GLU A 123 -5.55 16.50 9.67
C GLU A 123 -6.46 15.32 9.33
N THR A 124 -6.02 14.12 9.73
CA THR A 124 -6.69 12.87 9.39
C THR A 124 -7.61 12.43 10.51
N LYS A 125 -8.87 12.13 10.17
CA LYS A 125 -9.86 11.51 11.05
C LYS A 125 -10.31 10.22 10.39
N MET A 126 -9.92 9.07 10.94
CA MET A 126 -10.24 7.74 10.40
C MET A 126 -10.73 6.84 11.52
N ASP A 127 -11.91 6.26 11.34
CA ASP A 127 -12.53 5.32 12.27
C ASP A 127 -12.62 3.92 11.65
N ILE A 128 -12.48 2.89 12.49
CA ILE A 128 -12.66 1.50 12.05
C ILE A 128 -14.16 1.25 11.84
N VAL A 129 -14.53 0.86 10.62
CA VAL A 129 -15.92 0.51 10.27
C VAL A 129 -16.13 -0.99 10.06
N CYS A 130 -15.05 -1.73 9.80
CA CYS A 130 -15.06 -3.19 9.69
C CYS A 130 -13.75 -3.76 10.22
N GLN A 131 -13.84 -4.83 11.01
CA GLN A 131 -12.67 -5.55 11.51
C GLN A 131 -12.96 -7.05 11.58
N THR A 132 -12.21 -7.83 10.81
CA THR A 132 -12.17 -9.29 10.86
C THR A 132 -10.71 -9.75 10.91
N PRO A 133 -10.41 -11.04 11.12
CA PRO A 133 -9.03 -11.53 11.05
C PRO A 133 -8.34 -11.33 9.71
N GLU A 134 -9.12 -11.24 8.62
CA GLU A 134 -8.61 -11.16 7.24
C GLU A 134 -8.82 -9.78 6.60
N ARG A 135 -9.59 -8.87 7.23
CA ARG A 135 -9.91 -7.55 6.68
C ARG A 135 -10.12 -6.51 7.76
N ILE A 136 -9.50 -5.36 7.59
CA ILE A 136 -9.78 -4.15 8.38
C ILE A 136 -10.08 -3.02 7.43
N GLU A 137 -11.12 -2.23 7.75
CA GLU A 137 -11.51 -1.06 6.96
C GLU A 137 -11.66 0.15 7.87
N TYR A 138 -11.01 1.24 7.47
CA TYR A 138 -11.16 2.55 8.08
C TYR A 138 -11.87 3.47 7.10
N ARG A 139 -12.74 4.33 7.62
CA ARG A 139 -13.37 5.42 6.86
C ARG A 139 -13.22 6.74 7.60
N GLY A 140 -13.17 7.82 6.83
CA GLY A 140 -13.08 9.15 7.41
C GLY A 140 -12.65 10.21 6.42
N THR A 141 -11.79 11.14 6.87
CA THR A 141 -11.29 12.23 6.04
C THR A 141 -9.78 12.41 6.20
N ILE A 142 -9.15 12.89 5.12
CA ILE A 142 -7.78 13.38 5.07
C ILE A 142 -7.84 14.76 4.44
N LYS A 143 -7.46 15.83 5.17
CA LYS A 143 -7.58 17.22 4.70
C LYS A 143 -8.98 17.54 4.17
N ASP A 144 -10.01 17.15 4.93
CA ASP A 144 -11.44 17.29 4.61
C ASP A 144 -11.94 16.49 3.39
N GLU A 145 -11.07 15.82 2.64
CA GLU A 145 -11.45 14.90 1.57
C GLU A 145 -11.82 13.53 2.16
N LYS A 146 -12.89 12.92 1.66
CA LYS A 146 -13.27 11.56 2.08
C LYS A 146 -12.15 10.57 1.82
N ALA A 147 -11.93 9.68 2.77
CA ALA A 147 -10.90 8.67 2.67
C ALA A 147 -11.38 7.29 3.15
N VAL A 148 -10.96 6.26 2.45
CA VAL A 148 -11.19 4.86 2.81
C VAL A 148 -9.85 4.13 2.76
N LEU A 149 -9.48 3.44 3.84
CA LEU A 149 -8.34 2.55 3.89
C LEU A 149 -8.83 1.13 4.15
N VAL A 150 -8.48 0.21 3.28
CA VAL A 150 -8.77 -1.22 3.43
C VAL A 150 -7.46 -1.99 3.51
N ALA A 151 -7.31 -2.82 4.53
CA ALA A 151 -6.23 -3.78 4.63
C ALA A 151 -6.78 -5.20 4.61
N THR A 152 -6.19 -6.08 3.80
CA THR A 152 -6.54 -7.51 3.67
C THR A 152 -5.32 -8.37 3.95
N PHE A 153 -5.50 -9.58 4.48
CA PHE A 153 -4.42 -10.45 4.90
C PHE A 153 -4.57 -11.86 4.36
N ASP A 154 -3.50 -12.35 3.76
CA ASP A 154 -3.34 -13.76 3.42
C ASP A 154 -2.34 -14.42 4.37
N ALA A 155 -2.87 -15.10 5.40
CA ALA A 155 -2.07 -15.73 6.44
C ALA A 155 -1.10 -16.81 5.92
N PRO A 156 -1.48 -17.72 4.98
CA PRO A 156 -0.57 -18.70 4.40
C PRO A 156 0.68 -18.10 3.75
N HIS A 157 0.52 -17.01 3.01
CA HIS A 157 1.63 -16.36 2.29
C HIS A 157 2.28 -15.23 3.09
N GLN A 158 1.74 -14.89 4.27
CA GLN A 158 2.20 -13.77 5.10
C GLN A 158 2.24 -12.46 4.32
N GLU A 159 1.23 -12.23 3.49
CA GLU A 159 1.08 -11.03 2.65
C GLU A 159 -0.10 -10.17 3.11
N VAL A 160 0.07 -8.86 2.97
CA VAL A 160 -0.98 -7.86 3.26
C VAL A 160 -1.19 -7.00 2.02
N GLY A 161 -2.44 -6.92 1.58
CA GLY A 161 -2.89 -5.92 0.62
C GLY A 161 -3.38 -4.69 1.37
N VAL A 162 -2.97 -3.48 0.95
CA VAL A 162 -3.47 -2.21 1.48
C VAL A 162 -3.94 -1.34 0.32
N LEU A 163 -5.19 -0.91 0.40
CA LEU A 163 -5.81 0.06 -0.49
C LEU A 163 -6.09 1.33 0.29
N LEU A 164 -5.66 2.48 -0.22
CA LEU A 164 -6.10 3.78 0.26
C LEU A 164 -6.73 4.56 -0.89
N CYS A 165 -7.94 5.04 -0.66
CA CYS A 165 -8.65 5.94 -1.56
C CYS A 165 -8.82 7.30 -0.88
N VAL A 166 -8.57 8.40 -1.60
CA VAL A 166 -8.81 9.77 -1.14
C VAL A 166 -9.58 10.52 -2.19
N GLY A 167 -10.64 11.18 -1.78
CA GLY A 167 -11.64 11.80 -2.64
C GLY A 167 -12.85 10.90 -2.90
N GLU A 168 -13.80 11.39 -3.66
CA GLU A 168 -15.02 10.67 -4.03
C GLU A 168 -15.43 10.96 -5.48
N GLY A 169 -16.25 10.07 -6.04
CA GLY A 169 -16.82 10.20 -7.37
C GLY A 169 -16.86 8.90 -8.15
N ASP A 170 -17.35 8.96 -9.38
CA ASP A 170 -17.59 7.75 -10.16
C ASP A 170 -16.31 7.19 -10.77
N GLN A 171 -15.33 8.04 -11.11
CA GLN A 171 -14.06 7.58 -11.64
C GLN A 171 -13.27 6.82 -10.58
N ILE A 172 -13.14 7.34 -9.35
CA ILE A 172 -12.43 6.64 -8.28
C ILE A 172 -13.09 5.30 -7.96
N LYS A 173 -14.44 5.23 -7.95
CA LYS A 173 -15.19 3.97 -7.77
C LYS A 173 -14.91 2.99 -8.92
N SER A 174 -14.84 3.48 -10.16
CA SER A 174 -14.52 2.66 -11.34
C SER A 174 -13.11 2.08 -11.23
N VAL A 175 -12.12 2.92 -10.90
CA VAL A 175 -10.73 2.48 -10.69
C VAL A 175 -10.66 1.41 -9.60
N VAL A 176 -11.28 1.64 -8.44
CA VAL A 176 -11.28 0.67 -7.34
C VAL A 176 -11.93 -0.66 -7.74
N LYS A 177 -13.07 -0.62 -8.44
CA LYS A 177 -13.74 -1.83 -8.94
C LYS A 177 -12.92 -2.60 -9.96
N SER A 178 -12.04 -1.93 -10.69
CA SER A 178 -11.19 -2.56 -11.71
C SER A 178 -9.95 -3.23 -11.13
N ILE A 179 -9.63 -3.02 -9.84
CA ILE A 179 -8.45 -3.63 -9.21
C ILE A 179 -8.59 -5.17 -9.19
N ARG A 180 -7.62 -5.83 -9.79
CA ARG A 180 -7.51 -7.30 -9.84
C ARG A 180 -6.20 -7.69 -9.17
N MET A 181 -6.28 -8.30 -7.99
CA MET A 181 -5.11 -8.78 -7.26
C MET A 181 -4.60 -10.09 -7.87
N THR A 182 -3.28 -10.22 -8.05
CA THR A 182 -2.65 -11.48 -8.46
C THR A 182 -2.90 -12.58 -7.42
N ASN A 183 -2.85 -12.22 -6.13
CA ASN A 183 -3.30 -13.08 -5.04
C ASN A 183 -4.77 -12.75 -4.69
N PRO A 184 -5.76 -13.60 -5.06
CA PRO A 184 -7.17 -13.28 -4.86
C PRO A 184 -7.58 -13.16 -3.38
N LYS A 185 -6.79 -13.70 -2.44
CA LYS A 185 -7.02 -13.54 -1.00
C LYS A 185 -6.83 -12.11 -0.52
N LEU A 186 -6.08 -11.30 -1.28
CA LEU A 186 -5.85 -9.88 -0.99
C LEU A 186 -6.86 -8.96 -1.67
N ALA A 187 -7.91 -9.49 -2.31
CA ALA A 187 -8.95 -8.68 -2.94
C ALA A 187 -9.65 -7.78 -1.92
N PHE A 188 -9.84 -6.51 -2.28
CA PHE A 188 -10.39 -5.50 -1.38
C PHE A 188 -11.92 -5.56 -1.24
N GLY A 189 -12.60 -6.27 -2.13
CA GLY A 189 -14.06 -6.33 -2.17
C GLY A 189 -14.68 -4.99 -2.63
N SER A 190 -15.99 -4.83 -2.40
CA SER A 190 -16.66 -3.56 -2.68
C SER A 190 -16.25 -2.51 -1.63
N VAL A 191 -15.76 -1.37 -2.10
CA VAL A 191 -15.53 -0.17 -1.32
C VAL A 191 -16.62 0.83 -1.71
N GLU A 192 -17.67 0.92 -0.89
CA GLU A 192 -18.82 1.82 -1.09
C GLU A 192 -18.65 3.15 -0.35
#